data_d5192243c130374bf100323cea14c9ce
#
_entry.id   d5192243c130374bf100323cea14c9ce
#
_cell.length_a   1.000
_cell.length_b   1.000
_cell.length_c   1.000
_cell.angle_alpha   90.00
_cell.angle_beta   90.00
_cell.angle_gamma   90.00
#
_symmetry.space_group_name_H-M   'P 1'
#
loop_
_entity.id
_entity.type
_entity.pdbx_description
1 polymer ?
#
loop_
_entity_poly.entity_id
_entity_poly.type
_entity_poly.pdbx_seq_one_letter_code
_entity_poly.pdbx_strand_id
1 'polypeptide(L)'
;MRISPLAFFGLATLSSACGKSSPPSRSVDTAASNRAAAAPVTDGGCPATGYWAKCSVLYRLERAGLAPHLDSAATPEEKSLSGSSFVVKIGSLARLEVFLYPDSAARLADEKKLDKSKLLSATAPQTILRERTLIENANLVGLLTSINDHQRERVSDALTAGPPQPPSR
;
A
#
# COMPACT_ATOMS: atom_id res chain seq x y z
N MET A 1 -17.76 -12.55 -40.83
CA MET A 1 -17.28 -12.21 -42.18
C MET A 1 -16.85 -10.75 -42.20
N ARG A 2 -15.57 -10.48 -42.08
CA ARG A 2 -14.76 -9.45 -42.76
C ARG A 2 -13.42 -9.35 -42.02
N ILE A 3 -12.44 -9.92 -42.67
CA ILE A 3 -11.02 -9.89 -42.38
C ILE A 3 -10.46 -8.65 -43.05
N SER A 4 -9.57 -7.92 -42.42
CA SER A 4 -8.60 -7.08 -43.11
C SER A 4 -7.33 -6.96 -42.29
N PRO A 5 -6.20 -7.39 -42.83
CA PRO A 5 -4.86 -7.13 -42.31
C PRO A 5 -4.26 -5.95 -43.05
N LEU A 6 -3.35 -5.20 -42.43
CA LEU A 6 -2.28 -4.48 -43.12
C LEU A 6 -1.10 -4.23 -42.20
N ALA A 7 -0.02 -4.80 -42.65
CA ALA A 7 1.36 -4.60 -42.24
C ALA A 7 1.88 -3.23 -42.70
N PHE A 8 3.01 -2.76 -42.08
CA PHE A 8 4.15 -2.09 -42.72
C PHE A 8 5.12 -1.69 -41.64
N PHE A 9 6.28 -2.32 -41.55
CA PHE A 9 7.63 -1.96 -42.08
C PHE A 9 8.12 -0.59 -41.59
N GLY A 10 9.25 -0.61 -40.91
CA GLY A 10 10.08 0.55 -40.63
C GLY A 10 11.38 0.18 -39.90
N LEU A 11 12.33 -0.38 -40.66
CA LEU A 11 13.73 -0.60 -40.27
C LEU A 11 14.46 0.75 -40.37
N ALA A 12 15.18 1.18 -39.34
CA ALA A 12 16.19 2.20 -39.45
C ALA A 12 17.37 1.89 -38.54
N THR A 13 18.37 1.35 -39.11
CA THR A 13 19.76 1.23 -38.60
C THR A 13 20.47 2.56 -38.75
N LEU A 14 21.17 3.04 -37.73
CA LEU A 14 22.24 3.98 -37.88
C LEU A 14 23.38 3.62 -36.94
N SER A 15 24.50 3.35 -37.61
CA SER A 15 25.80 2.96 -37.11
C SER A 15 26.62 4.16 -36.69
N SER A 16 27.63 3.88 -35.87
CA SER A 16 29.00 4.48 -35.85
C SER A 16 29.19 5.75 -35.03
N ALA A 17 30.05 5.67 -34.03
CA ALA A 17 31.43 6.20 -34.11
C ALA A 17 32.23 5.82 -32.87
N CYS A 18 33.31 5.07 -33.10
CA CYS A 18 34.41 4.89 -32.16
C CYS A 18 35.19 6.20 -32.02
N GLY A 19 35.27 6.72 -30.79
CA GLY A 19 36.22 7.74 -30.40
C GLY A 19 37.11 7.21 -29.29
N LYS A 20 38.35 6.76 -29.64
CA LYS A 20 39.43 6.49 -28.69
C LYS A 20 39.94 7.82 -28.16
N SER A 21 39.75 8.09 -26.87
CA SER A 21 40.51 9.11 -26.14
C SER A 21 41.05 8.46 -24.87
N SER A 22 42.37 8.37 -24.80
CA SER A 22 43.10 7.90 -23.64
C SER A 22 42.86 8.83 -22.44
N PRO A 23 42.62 8.32 -21.22
CA PRO A 23 42.50 9.16 -20.05
C PRO A 23 43.90 9.51 -19.49
N PRO A 24 44.10 10.73 -18.99
CA PRO A 24 45.25 11.06 -18.17
C PRO A 24 45.11 10.40 -16.81
N SER A 25 46.14 9.74 -16.35
CA SER A 25 46.28 9.19 -15.01
C SER A 25 46.04 10.27 -13.96
N ARG A 26 44.98 10.15 -13.24
CA ARG A 26 44.68 10.97 -12.07
C ARG A 26 44.84 10.13 -10.83
N SER A 27 45.71 10.60 -9.97
CA SER A 27 45.99 10.11 -8.62
C SER A 27 44.74 9.67 -7.88
N VAL A 28 44.83 8.47 -7.32
CA VAL A 28 43.80 7.93 -6.43
C VAL A 28 43.92 8.64 -5.06
N ASP A 29 43.24 9.76 -4.89
CA ASP A 29 42.94 10.25 -3.56
C ASP A 29 41.86 9.34 -2.96
N THR A 30 42.33 8.50 -2.06
CA THR A 30 41.46 7.68 -1.21
C THR A 30 40.70 8.61 -0.26
N ALA A 31 39.73 9.34 -0.78
CA ALA A 31 38.71 9.95 0.03
C ALA A 31 37.81 8.80 0.54
N ALA A 32 38.00 8.41 1.80
CA ALA A 32 37.05 7.59 2.53
C ALA A 32 35.68 8.24 2.39
N SER A 33 34.88 7.70 1.46
CA SER A 33 33.49 8.09 1.31
C SER A 33 32.78 7.68 2.59
N ASN A 34 32.65 8.62 3.52
CA ASN A 34 31.67 8.55 4.58
C ASN A 34 30.30 8.47 3.89
N ARG A 35 29.92 7.26 3.49
CA ARG A 35 28.53 6.93 3.17
C ARG A 35 27.78 7.10 4.50
N ALA A 36 27.34 8.32 4.74
CA ALA A 36 26.33 8.57 5.75
C ALA A 36 25.23 7.55 5.49
N ALA A 37 25.02 6.63 6.46
CA ALA A 37 23.94 5.68 6.38
C ALA A 37 22.67 6.47 6.05
N ALA A 38 22.09 6.21 4.87
CA ALA A 38 20.88 6.90 4.46
C ALA A 38 19.87 6.72 5.58
N ALA A 39 19.37 7.83 6.11
CA ALA A 39 18.35 7.80 7.15
C ALA A 39 17.21 6.91 6.66
N PRO A 40 16.63 6.06 7.52
CA PRO A 40 15.55 5.16 7.10
C PRO A 40 14.46 5.99 6.44
N VAL A 41 14.08 5.59 5.22
CA VAL A 41 12.99 6.24 4.48
C VAL A 41 11.73 6.01 5.33
N THR A 42 11.27 7.07 5.99
CA THR A 42 10.06 7.04 6.80
C THR A 42 8.87 7.38 5.92
N ASP A 43 7.83 6.58 5.99
CA ASP A 43 6.54 6.84 5.34
C ASP A 43 5.82 7.94 6.17
N GLY A 44 6.04 9.23 5.84
CA GLY A 44 5.50 10.35 6.60
C GLY A 44 6.01 10.48 8.04
N GLY A 45 7.25 10.06 8.34
CA GLY A 45 7.81 10.03 9.69
C GLY A 45 7.45 8.78 10.50
N CYS A 46 6.68 7.83 9.92
CA CYS A 46 6.35 6.57 10.55
C CYS A 46 7.51 5.58 10.45
N PRO A 47 7.71 4.70 11.46
CA PRO A 47 8.75 3.69 11.42
C PRO A 47 8.58 2.74 10.23
N ALA A 48 9.64 2.55 9.45
CA ALA A 48 9.69 1.59 8.35
C ALA A 48 10.14 0.21 8.88
N THR A 49 9.21 -0.54 9.44
CA THR A 49 9.48 -1.83 10.13
C THR A 49 9.13 -3.06 9.29
N GLY A 50 8.52 -2.89 8.11
CA GLY A 50 7.92 -3.99 7.37
C GLY A 50 6.54 -4.41 7.89
N TYR A 51 6.02 -3.71 8.91
CA TYR A 51 4.69 -3.90 9.46
C TYR A 51 3.88 -2.61 9.43
N TRP A 52 2.58 -2.76 9.32
CA TRP A 52 1.66 -1.65 9.46
C TRP A 52 1.62 -1.14 10.89
N ALA A 53 1.68 0.18 11.04
CA ALA A 53 1.42 0.91 12.27
C ALA A 53 0.28 1.91 12.03
N LYS A 54 -0.38 2.37 13.09
CA LYS A 54 -1.49 3.34 12.97
C LYS A 54 -1.09 4.57 12.14
N CYS A 55 0.09 5.14 12.39
CA CYS A 55 0.56 6.30 11.65
C CYS A 55 0.75 6.00 10.16
N SER A 56 1.31 4.83 9.79
CA SER A 56 1.53 4.48 8.38
C SER A 56 0.22 4.24 7.63
N VAL A 57 -0.79 3.68 8.29
CA VAL A 57 -2.14 3.57 7.71
C VAL A 57 -2.71 4.94 7.40
N LEU A 58 -2.71 5.87 8.37
CA LEU A 58 -3.24 7.22 8.17
C LEU A 58 -2.49 7.97 7.07
N TYR A 59 -1.17 7.90 7.08
CA TYR A 59 -0.34 8.53 6.06
C TYR A 59 -0.60 8.00 4.65
N ARG A 60 -0.75 6.67 4.50
CA ARG A 60 -1.07 6.08 3.19
C ARG A 60 -2.43 6.51 2.65
N LEU A 61 -3.43 6.57 3.52
CA LEU A 61 -4.76 7.06 3.14
C LEU A 61 -4.71 8.54 2.76
N GLU A 62 -3.95 9.37 3.49
CA GLU A 62 -3.76 10.77 3.18
C GLU A 62 -3.06 10.96 1.83
N ARG A 63 -1.97 10.23 1.58
CA ARG A 63 -1.28 10.23 0.28
C ARG A 63 -2.16 9.77 -0.88
N ALA A 64 -3.10 8.89 -0.62
CA ALA A 64 -4.13 8.52 -1.58
C ALA A 64 -5.20 9.60 -1.76
N GLY A 65 -5.10 10.75 -1.07
CA GLY A 65 -6.05 11.88 -1.17
C GLY A 65 -7.42 11.55 -0.57
N LEU A 66 -7.46 10.72 0.46
CA LEU A 66 -8.71 10.22 1.08
C LEU A 66 -9.15 11.01 2.31
N ALA A 67 -8.38 12.01 2.77
CA ALA A 67 -8.66 12.82 3.96
C ALA A 67 -9.11 11.97 5.17
N PRO A 68 -8.25 11.09 5.70
CA PRO A 68 -8.61 10.22 6.82
C PRO A 68 -8.68 11.01 8.12
N HIS A 69 -9.70 10.75 8.93
CA HIS A 69 -9.85 11.29 10.28
C HIS A 69 -9.95 10.15 11.30
N LEU A 70 -9.02 10.13 12.25
CA LEU A 70 -9.09 9.17 13.35
C LEU A 70 -10.31 9.47 14.22
N ASP A 71 -11.20 8.49 14.37
CA ASP A 71 -12.34 8.60 15.29
C ASP A 71 -11.99 7.93 16.62
N SER A 72 -11.38 8.71 17.52
CA SER A 72 -10.93 8.21 18.83
C SER A 72 -12.07 7.83 19.78
N ALA A 73 -13.28 8.31 19.51
CA ALA A 73 -14.47 7.98 20.32
C ALA A 73 -15.18 6.72 19.82
N ALA A 74 -14.93 6.31 18.56
CA ALA A 74 -15.57 5.15 17.99
C ALA A 74 -14.82 3.85 18.37
N THR A 75 -15.62 2.81 18.63
CA THR A 75 -15.12 1.44 18.77
C THR A 75 -15.49 0.63 17.53
N PRO A 76 -14.64 -0.34 17.11
CA PRO A 76 -15.01 -1.24 16.02
C PRO A 76 -16.32 -1.97 16.28
N GLU A 77 -17.10 -2.17 15.24
CA GLU A 77 -18.32 -2.98 15.28
C GLU A 77 -17.98 -4.47 15.29
N GLU A 78 -16.89 -4.83 14.61
CA GLU A 78 -16.37 -6.20 14.62
C GLU A 78 -15.76 -6.53 15.99
N LYS A 79 -16.32 -7.55 16.65
CA LYS A 79 -15.91 -7.97 18.00
C LYS A 79 -15.18 -9.30 18.02
N SER A 80 -15.17 -10.03 16.91
CA SER A 80 -14.50 -11.33 16.83
C SER A 80 -12.98 -11.20 16.73
N LEU A 81 -12.48 -10.06 16.24
CA LEU A 81 -11.07 -9.78 16.08
C LEU A 81 -10.45 -9.18 17.35
N SER A 82 -9.26 -9.67 17.71
CA SER A 82 -8.55 -9.28 18.95
C SER A 82 -7.33 -8.38 18.71
N GLY A 83 -7.04 -8.01 17.45
CA GLY A 83 -5.94 -7.10 17.11
C GLY A 83 -6.11 -5.71 17.76
N SER A 84 -4.99 -4.99 17.90
CA SER A 84 -5.03 -3.58 18.33
C SER A 84 -5.82 -2.75 17.31
N SER A 85 -6.94 -2.17 17.71
CA SER A 85 -7.90 -1.62 16.79
C SER A 85 -8.09 -0.11 16.91
N PHE A 86 -8.48 0.50 15.78
CA PHE A 86 -8.91 1.90 15.71
C PHE A 86 -9.86 2.10 14.51
N VAL A 87 -10.59 3.19 14.56
CA VAL A 87 -11.57 3.54 13.53
C VAL A 87 -11.15 4.82 12.82
N VAL A 88 -11.25 4.81 11.49
CA VAL A 88 -10.95 5.96 10.63
C VAL A 88 -12.21 6.32 9.84
N LYS A 89 -12.61 7.57 9.90
CA LYS A 89 -13.58 8.16 8.97
C LYS A 89 -12.86 8.63 7.71
N ILE A 90 -13.45 8.34 6.56
CA ILE A 90 -12.90 8.75 5.26
C ILE A 90 -13.99 9.53 4.53
N GLY A 91 -13.81 10.85 4.47
CA GLY A 91 -14.88 11.75 4.04
C GLY A 91 -16.11 11.65 4.97
N SER A 92 -17.31 11.83 4.39
CA SER A 92 -18.56 11.86 5.18
C SER A 92 -19.26 10.51 5.32
N LEU A 93 -18.93 9.54 4.45
CA LEU A 93 -19.76 8.35 4.28
C LEU A 93 -19.01 7.02 4.46
N ALA A 94 -17.69 7.04 4.52
CA ALA A 94 -16.94 5.81 4.69
C ALA A 94 -16.33 5.68 6.09
N ARG A 95 -16.35 4.45 6.58
CA ARG A 95 -15.81 4.05 7.87
C ARG A 95 -14.88 2.86 7.66
N LEU A 96 -13.65 2.99 8.10
CA LEU A 96 -12.65 1.93 8.08
C LEU A 96 -12.32 1.51 9.51
N GLU A 97 -12.56 0.25 9.83
CA GLU A 97 -12.10 -0.38 11.06
C GLU A 97 -10.79 -1.09 10.78
N VAL A 98 -9.75 -0.75 11.51
CA VAL A 98 -8.40 -1.31 11.34
C VAL A 98 -8.03 -2.12 12.55
N PHE A 99 -7.51 -3.32 12.31
CA PHE A 99 -6.97 -4.22 13.33
C PHE A 99 -5.52 -4.52 12.98
N LEU A 100 -4.60 -4.22 13.88
CA LEU A 100 -3.18 -4.44 13.73
C LEU A 100 -2.71 -5.56 14.67
N TYR A 101 -1.90 -6.44 14.13
CA TYR A 101 -1.35 -7.60 14.82
C TYR A 101 0.17 -7.47 14.96
N PRO A 102 0.79 -8.24 15.87
CA PRO A 102 2.25 -8.29 15.96
C PRO A 102 2.93 -8.73 14.66
N ASP A 103 2.30 -9.69 13.96
CA ASP A 103 2.80 -10.25 12.71
C ASP A 103 1.65 -10.83 11.85
N SER A 104 2.01 -11.34 10.67
CA SER A 104 1.06 -11.93 9.73
C SER A 104 0.49 -13.26 10.23
N ALA A 105 1.22 -14.02 11.06
CA ALA A 105 0.75 -15.31 11.58
C ALA A 105 -0.37 -15.09 12.61
N ALA A 106 -0.20 -14.13 13.51
CA ALA A 106 -1.23 -13.73 14.48
C ALA A 106 -2.48 -13.20 13.76
N ARG A 107 -2.31 -12.40 12.69
CA ARG A 107 -3.40 -11.94 11.85
C ARG A 107 -4.17 -13.12 11.23
N LEU A 108 -3.48 -14.03 10.57
CA LEU A 108 -4.11 -15.19 9.91
C LEU A 108 -4.84 -16.10 10.90
N ALA A 109 -4.33 -16.26 12.12
CA ALA A 109 -4.99 -17.05 13.15
C ALA A 109 -6.30 -16.41 13.60
N ASP A 110 -6.31 -15.10 13.80
CA ASP A 110 -7.45 -14.36 14.30
C ASP A 110 -8.53 -14.16 13.23
N GLU A 111 -8.10 -13.95 11.98
CA GLU A 111 -8.98 -13.78 10.82
C GLU A 111 -9.93 -14.97 10.55
N LYS A 112 -9.54 -16.17 10.98
CA LYS A 112 -10.41 -17.38 10.90
C LYS A 112 -11.72 -17.24 11.68
N LYS A 113 -11.81 -16.28 12.59
CA LYS A 113 -13.01 -15.96 13.35
C LYS A 113 -14.00 -15.11 12.56
N LEU A 114 -13.57 -14.48 11.46
CA LEU A 114 -14.43 -13.67 10.62
C LEU A 114 -15.40 -14.54 9.81
N ASP A 115 -16.65 -14.14 9.79
CA ASP A 115 -17.64 -14.69 8.86
C ASP A 115 -17.47 -14.05 7.48
N LYS A 116 -16.58 -14.64 6.67
CA LYS A 116 -16.26 -14.12 5.33
C LYS A 116 -17.46 -14.13 4.36
N SER A 117 -18.53 -14.85 4.67
CA SER A 117 -19.74 -14.84 3.85
C SER A 117 -20.48 -13.50 3.88
N LYS A 118 -20.20 -12.68 4.88
CA LYS A 118 -20.76 -11.33 5.08
C LYS A 118 -19.82 -10.21 4.63
N LEU A 119 -18.68 -10.56 4.07
CA LEU A 119 -17.65 -9.62 3.65
C LEU A 119 -17.49 -9.65 2.14
N LEU A 120 -17.27 -8.48 1.57
CA LEU A 120 -16.93 -8.35 0.16
C LEU A 120 -15.42 -8.40 -0.02
N SER A 121 -14.97 -8.96 -1.14
CA SER A 121 -13.61 -8.73 -1.60
C SER A 121 -13.44 -7.27 -2.02
N ALA A 122 -12.19 -6.77 -2.02
CA ALA A 122 -11.89 -5.39 -2.40
C ALA A 122 -12.39 -5.01 -3.81
N THR A 123 -12.55 -5.99 -4.69
CA THR A 123 -12.95 -5.81 -6.11
C THR A 123 -14.43 -6.09 -6.39
N ALA A 124 -15.19 -6.60 -5.41
CA ALA A 124 -16.60 -6.91 -5.61
C ALA A 124 -17.46 -5.63 -5.63
N PRO A 125 -18.45 -5.52 -6.52
CA PRO A 125 -19.38 -4.41 -6.50
C PRO A 125 -20.24 -4.47 -5.24
N GLN A 126 -20.45 -3.32 -4.60
CA GLN A 126 -21.28 -3.24 -3.41
C GLN A 126 -22.74 -3.03 -3.76
N THR A 127 -23.60 -3.92 -3.30
CA THR A 127 -25.05 -3.87 -3.55
C THR A 127 -25.86 -3.42 -2.33
N ILE A 128 -25.29 -3.56 -1.13
CA ILE A 128 -25.98 -3.27 0.14
C ILE A 128 -25.13 -2.30 0.98
N LEU A 129 -25.76 -1.27 1.56
CA LEU A 129 -25.12 -0.22 2.35
C LEU A 129 -24.35 -0.69 3.61
N ARG A 130 -24.59 -1.92 4.06
CA ARG A 130 -23.96 -2.48 5.27
C ARG A 130 -22.88 -3.51 4.95
N GLU A 131 -22.64 -3.79 3.68
CA GLU A 131 -21.58 -4.70 3.30
C GLU A 131 -20.21 -4.09 3.61
N ARG A 132 -19.36 -4.88 4.22
CA ARG A 132 -18.00 -4.48 4.56
C ARG A 132 -17.02 -5.10 3.61
N THR A 133 -16.12 -4.30 3.06
CA THR A 133 -15.02 -4.77 2.23
C THR A 133 -13.87 -5.20 3.13
N LEU A 134 -13.41 -6.44 2.95
CA LEU A 134 -12.25 -6.97 3.65
C LEU A 134 -10.95 -6.57 2.91
N ILE A 135 -10.01 -6.00 3.65
CA ILE A 135 -8.68 -5.63 3.18
C ILE A 135 -7.66 -6.31 4.08
N GLU A 136 -6.80 -7.13 3.50
CA GLU A 136 -5.81 -7.93 4.22
C GLU A 136 -4.43 -7.63 3.65
N ASN A 137 -3.48 -7.25 4.52
CA ASN A 137 -2.09 -7.07 4.10
C ASN A 137 -1.14 -7.15 5.30
N ALA A 138 -0.08 -7.94 5.17
CA ALA A 138 0.92 -8.13 6.23
C ALA A 138 0.26 -8.40 7.60
N ASN A 139 0.41 -7.51 8.55
CA ASN A 139 -0.16 -7.59 9.89
C ASN A 139 -1.47 -6.79 10.06
N LEU A 140 -2.13 -6.40 8.97
CA LEU A 140 -3.34 -5.56 8.98
C LEU A 140 -4.56 -6.35 8.50
N VAL A 141 -5.68 -6.18 9.21
CA VAL A 141 -7.04 -6.42 8.71
C VAL A 141 -7.78 -5.09 8.72
N GLY A 142 -8.35 -4.73 7.58
CA GLY A 142 -9.22 -3.57 7.41
C GLY A 142 -10.63 -4.02 7.03
N LEU A 143 -11.64 -3.47 7.70
CA LEU A 143 -13.05 -3.66 7.35
C LEU A 143 -13.62 -2.30 6.95
N LEU A 144 -13.83 -2.10 5.66
CA LEU A 144 -14.27 -0.84 5.09
C LEU A 144 -15.76 -0.89 4.75
N THR A 145 -16.54 0.01 5.33
CA THR A 145 -17.91 0.30 4.95
C THR A 145 -17.93 1.57 4.12
N SER A 146 -18.31 1.49 2.85
CA SER A 146 -18.46 2.63 1.95
C SER A 146 -19.43 2.29 0.84
N ILE A 147 -20.32 3.20 0.52
CA ILE A 147 -21.25 3.10 -0.62
C ILE A 147 -20.61 3.56 -1.95
N ASN A 148 -19.41 4.08 -1.91
CA ASN A 148 -18.70 4.62 -3.06
C ASN A 148 -17.62 3.62 -3.52
N ASP A 149 -17.85 2.97 -4.64
CA ASP A 149 -16.95 1.97 -5.20
C ASP A 149 -15.55 2.52 -5.50
N HIS A 150 -15.47 3.72 -6.04
CA HIS A 150 -14.18 4.37 -6.31
C HIS A 150 -13.40 4.68 -5.02
N GLN A 151 -14.09 5.08 -3.95
CA GLN A 151 -13.46 5.27 -2.64
C GLN A 151 -12.97 3.95 -2.07
N ARG A 152 -13.76 2.85 -2.22
CA ARG A 152 -13.36 1.51 -1.79
C ARG A 152 -12.10 1.04 -2.50
N GLU A 153 -12.05 1.20 -3.82
CA GLU A 153 -10.88 0.87 -4.64
C GLU A 153 -9.64 1.62 -4.15
N ARG A 154 -9.72 2.94 -3.98
CA ARG A 154 -8.59 3.75 -3.53
C ARG A 154 -8.11 3.40 -2.12
N VAL A 155 -9.01 3.09 -1.20
CA VAL A 155 -8.63 2.63 0.16
C VAL A 155 -7.95 1.27 0.07
N SER A 156 -8.48 0.35 -0.72
CA SER A 156 -7.92 -0.98 -0.91
C SER A 156 -6.52 -0.89 -1.53
N ASP A 157 -6.34 -0.11 -2.59
CA ASP A 157 -5.04 0.09 -3.23
C ASP A 157 -4.01 0.68 -2.27
N ALA A 158 -4.40 1.70 -1.50
CA ALA A 158 -3.51 2.34 -0.53
C ALA A 158 -2.99 1.36 0.53
N LEU A 159 -3.82 0.43 0.99
CA LEU A 159 -3.48 -0.51 2.05
C LEU A 159 -2.90 -1.83 1.53
N THR A 160 -3.22 -2.26 0.29
CA THR A 160 -2.63 -3.45 -0.31
C THR A 160 -1.25 -3.22 -0.91
N ALA A 161 -0.85 -1.96 -1.12
CA ALA A 161 0.50 -1.59 -1.56
C ALA A 161 1.63 -2.03 -0.60
N GLY A 162 1.28 -2.48 0.59
CA GLY A 162 2.20 -3.00 1.60
C GLY A 162 2.66 -1.95 2.62
N PRO A 163 3.11 -2.41 3.80
CA PRO A 163 3.63 -1.55 4.84
C PRO A 163 4.97 -0.90 4.46
N PRO A 164 5.38 0.18 5.15
CA PRO A 164 6.69 0.79 4.96
C PRO A 164 7.82 -0.21 5.20
N GLN A 165 8.68 -0.40 4.20
CA GLN A 165 9.78 -1.36 4.28
C GLN A 165 11.03 -0.70 4.85
N PRO A 166 11.82 -1.42 5.68
CA PRO A 166 13.12 -0.94 6.11
C PRO A 166 14.04 -0.73 4.89
N PRO A 167 15.02 0.18 4.96
CA PRO A 167 15.96 0.37 3.88
C PRO A 167 16.69 -0.94 3.59
N SER A 168 16.81 -1.28 2.30
CA SER A 168 17.62 -2.42 1.86
C SER A 168 19.08 -2.20 2.26
N ARG A 169 19.67 -3.17 2.92
CA ARG A 169 21.10 -3.18 3.28
C ARG A 169 21.98 -3.47 2.08
#